data_cd9714182bdd1a11e821871927f32c22
#
_entry.id   cd9714182bdd1a11e821871927f32c22
#
_cell.length_a   1.000
_cell.length_b   1.000
_cell.length_c   1.000
_cell.angle_alpha   90.00
_cell.angle_beta   90.00
_cell.angle_gamma   90.00
#
_symmetry.space_group_name_H-M   'P 1'
#
loop_
_entity.id
_entity.type
_entity.pdbx_description
1 polymer ?
#
loop_
_entity_poly.entity_id
_entity_poly.type
_entity_poly.pdbx_seq_one_letter_code
_entity_poly.pdbx_strand_id
1 'polypeptide(L)'
;MKFGYFDDEAREYVITTPDTPLPWINYLGTDGFFSLISNTCGGYSFYKDAKLLRITRYRYNTLPIDSNGKYYYIKDGDVIWNPGTMPSRTPVDSYECRHGMGYSRFISSKNGLEANLLAFVPVDASCEINKLVLTNHSNQEKPISLFSYVEFCLWNAVDDMTNFQRNLSTGEVEIEGSTIYHKTEYRERRNHYSFFTVNADINGFDTSRDDFLGRGNGNAIPDAVKAGACTGSVASGWYPIASHQIDLTLQPGESRELIFLLGYCENPEEEKWEAPNVINKAPAHKLMERFATDEQVRKAFDDLHAYWDQLLARYTVKSQDPHVNRMANIWNQYQCMITFNMSRSASYYESGTGRGMGFRDSCQDLLGFVHLIPERARERILDIAATQFEDCLLYTSPSPRDRQKSR
;
A
#
# COMPACT_ATOMS: atom_id res chain seq x y z
N MET A 1 -6.18 -21.44 -19.15
CA MET A 1 -7.14 -20.75 -18.28
C MET A 1 -6.95 -19.25 -18.48
N LYS A 2 -8.00 -18.47 -18.64
CA LYS A 2 -7.90 -17.02 -18.80
C LYS A 2 -8.15 -16.37 -17.45
N PHE A 3 -7.16 -15.69 -16.88
CA PHE A 3 -7.25 -15.09 -15.54
C PHE A 3 -7.82 -13.67 -15.54
N GLY A 4 -7.85 -13.02 -16.73
CA GLY A 4 -8.32 -11.64 -16.86
C GLY A 4 -8.30 -11.14 -18.30
N TYR A 5 -8.54 -9.84 -18.46
CA TYR A 5 -8.55 -9.16 -19.74
C TYR A 5 -8.20 -7.68 -19.59
N PHE A 6 -7.82 -7.02 -20.68
CA PHE A 6 -7.65 -5.57 -20.72
C PHE A 6 -8.99 -4.90 -21.01
N ASP A 7 -9.35 -3.96 -20.16
CA ASP A 7 -10.40 -2.98 -20.38
C ASP A 7 -9.75 -1.72 -20.97
N ASP A 8 -9.88 -1.54 -22.29
CA ASP A 8 -9.20 -0.44 -22.99
C ASP A 8 -9.85 0.92 -22.74
N GLU A 9 -11.16 0.93 -22.43
CA GLU A 9 -11.88 2.17 -22.14
C GLU A 9 -11.49 2.70 -20.76
N ALA A 10 -11.49 1.84 -19.75
CA ALA A 10 -11.07 2.18 -18.39
C ALA A 10 -9.54 2.23 -18.25
N ARG A 11 -8.78 1.68 -19.21
CA ARG A 11 -7.32 1.50 -19.13
C ARG A 11 -6.90 0.68 -17.91
N GLU A 12 -7.62 -0.40 -17.70
CA GLU A 12 -7.40 -1.32 -16.58
C GLU A 12 -7.04 -2.72 -17.09
N TYR A 13 -6.31 -3.46 -16.28
CA TYR A 13 -6.23 -4.90 -16.39
C TYR A 13 -7.16 -5.53 -15.35
N VAL A 14 -8.19 -6.21 -15.84
CA VAL A 14 -9.24 -6.81 -15.02
C VAL A 14 -8.89 -8.27 -14.74
N ILE A 15 -8.78 -8.64 -13.48
CA ILE A 15 -8.49 -9.98 -12.99
C ILE A 15 -9.81 -10.56 -12.45
N THR A 16 -10.23 -11.70 -13.01
CA THR A 16 -11.56 -12.28 -12.74
C THR A 16 -11.54 -13.48 -11.79
N THR A 17 -10.37 -13.79 -11.23
CA THR A 17 -10.21 -14.84 -10.23
C THR A 17 -9.08 -14.49 -9.27
N PRO A 18 -9.22 -14.73 -7.97
CA PRO A 18 -8.13 -14.54 -7.02
C PRO A 18 -7.02 -15.58 -7.20
N ASP A 19 -7.31 -16.73 -7.81
CA ASP A 19 -6.41 -17.88 -7.95
C ASP A 19 -5.48 -17.72 -9.16
N THR A 20 -4.73 -16.62 -9.22
CA THR A 20 -3.65 -16.44 -10.18
C THR A 20 -2.44 -17.30 -9.84
N PRO A 21 -1.59 -17.71 -10.81
CA PRO A 21 -0.44 -18.58 -10.54
C PRO A 21 0.54 -18.04 -9.50
N LEU A 22 0.67 -16.72 -9.45
CA LEU A 22 1.38 -15.94 -8.46
C LEU A 22 0.55 -14.68 -8.19
N PRO A 23 0.72 -13.99 -7.05
CA PRO A 23 0.08 -12.70 -6.86
C PRO A 23 0.45 -11.73 -7.99
N TRP A 24 -0.53 -11.15 -8.65
CA TRP A 24 -0.33 -10.13 -9.66
C TRP A 24 -0.46 -8.76 -9.01
N ILE A 25 0.56 -7.94 -9.18
CA ILE A 25 0.73 -6.72 -8.39
C ILE A 25 0.60 -5.44 -9.22
N ASN A 26 0.16 -4.39 -8.55
CA ASN A 26 0.23 -3.03 -9.02
C ASN A 26 1.05 -2.18 -8.05
N TYR A 27 1.61 -1.08 -8.56
CA TYR A 27 2.40 -0.12 -7.81
C TYR A 27 1.65 1.19 -7.75
N LEU A 28 1.47 1.72 -6.55
CA LEU A 28 0.75 2.96 -6.29
C LEU A 28 1.76 4.02 -5.87
N GLY A 29 1.49 5.26 -6.29
CA GLY A 29 2.33 6.41 -5.97
C GLY A 29 3.17 6.92 -7.14
N THR A 30 3.46 8.21 -7.10
CA THR A 30 4.20 8.94 -8.14
C THR A 30 5.44 9.62 -7.60
N ASP A 31 5.42 10.04 -6.33
CA ASP A 31 6.52 10.71 -5.64
C ASP A 31 6.35 10.60 -4.12
N GLY A 32 7.42 10.26 -3.43
CA GLY A 32 7.49 10.18 -1.98
C GLY A 32 6.82 8.95 -1.37
N PHE A 33 5.50 8.91 -1.31
CA PHE A 33 4.77 7.78 -0.75
C PHE A 33 4.46 6.74 -1.83
N PHE A 34 4.77 5.49 -1.54
CA PHE A 34 4.55 4.37 -2.45
C PHE A 34 3.91 3.19 -1.76
N SER A 35 3.15 2.42 -2.51
CA SER A 35 2.55 1.18 -2.07
C SER A 35 2.60 0.13 -3.17
N LEU A 36 2.76 -1.13 -2.78
CA LEU A 36 2.57 -2.28 -3.64
C LEU A 36 1.32 -3.00 -3.18
N ILE A 37 0.49 -3.41 -4.12
CA ILE A 37 -0.74 -4.14 -3.84
C ILE A 37 -0.94 -5.28 -4.83
N SER A 38 -1.20 -6.49 -4.32
CA SER A 38 -1.52 -7.65 -5.15
C SER A 38 -3.00 -7.71 -5.49
N ASN A 39 -3.37 -8.58 -6.42
CA ASN A 39 -4.76 -8.87 -6.73
C ASN A 39 -5.56 -9.42 -5.53
N THR A 40 -4.90 -9.83 -4.45
CA THR A 40 -5.54 -10.31 -3.21
C THR A 40 -5.30 -9.40 -2.01
N CYS A 41 -4.94 -8.12 -2.23
CA CYS A 41 -4.64 -7.10 -1.21
C CYS A 41 -3.35 -7.34 -0.39
N GLY A 42 -2.47 -8.26 -0.81
CA GLY A 42 -1.13 -8.37 -0.24
C GLY A 42 -0.24 -7.20 -0.65
N GLY A 43 0.82 -6.92 0.09
CA GLY A 43 1.76 -5.87 -0.25
C GLY A 43 2.24 -5.05 0.93
N TYR A 44 2.84 -3.90 0.64
CA TYR A 44 3.39 -3.02 1.67
C TYR A 44 3.48 -1.57 1.19
N SER A 45 3.63 -0.67 2.15
CA SER A 45 3.76 0.77 1.90
C SER A 45 5.07 1.29 2.50
N PHE A 46 5.65 2.30 1.84
CA PHE A 46 6.88 2.95 2.29
C PHE A 46 6.94 4.41 1.82
N TYR A 47 7.82 5.19 2.47
CA TYR A 47 8.08 6.56 2.07
C TYR A 47 9.52 6.67 1.54
N LYS A 48 9.71 7.09 0.29
CA LYS A 48 10.98 7.24 -0.43
C LYS A 48 11.88 5.99 -0.45
N ASP A 49 12.22 5.43 0.69
CA ASP A 49 13.14 4.29 0.82
C ASP A 49 12.40 3.05 1.35
N ALA A 50 12.26 2.03 0.51
CA ALA A 50 11.59 0.79 0.86
C ALA A 50 12.31 -0.04 1.92
N LYS A 51 13.57 0.24 2.21
CA LYS A 51 14.38 -0.44 3.21
C LYS A 51 14.35 0.27 4.56
N LEU A 52 14.53 1.60 4.57
CA LEU A 52 14.76 2.38 5.80
C LEU A 52 13.54 3.20 6.26
N LEU A 53 12.56 3.40 5.36
CA LEU A 53 11.31 4.12 5.64
C LEU A 53 10.09 3.26 5.30
N ARG A 54 10.17 1.96 5.63
CA ARG A 54 9.08 1.01 5.49
C ARG A 54 8.00 1.29 6.52
N ILE A 55 6.76 1.48 6.05
CA ILE A 55 5.60 1.81 6.90
C ILE A 55 4.91 0.53 7.35
N THR A 56 4.53 -0.32 6.40
CA THR A 56 3.83 -1.57 6.71
C THR A 56 4.74 -2.78 6.56
N ARG A 57 4.50 -3.77 7.40
CA ARG A 57 5.28 -4.99 7.46
C ARG A 57 5.01 -5.87 6.24
N TYR A 58 6.08 -6.43 5.67
CA TYR A 58 6.02 -7.42 4.63
C TYR A 58 7.24 -8.34 4.70
N ARG A 59 7.02 -9.64 4.64
CA ARG A 59 8.08 -10.66 4.66
C ARG A 59 8.06 -11.47 3.39
N TYR A 60 9.15 -11.44 2.65
CA TYR A 60 9.29 -12.09 1.34
C TYR A 60 9.16 -13.61 1.37
N ASN A 61 9.38 -14.25 2.51
CA ASN A 61 9.25 -15.68 2.67
C ASN A 61 7.79 -16.18 2.76
N THR A 62 6.82 -15.29 2.69
CA THR A 62 5.39 -15.67 2.67
C THR A 62 4.84 -15.95 1.28
N LEU A 63 5.64 -15.75 0.23
CA LEU A 63 5.23 -16.09 -1.12
C LEU A 63 5.23 -17.62 -1.33
N PRO A 64 4.25 -18.16 -2.07
CA PRO A 64 3.16 -17.49 -2.78
C PRO A 64 1.90 -17.24 -1.92
N ILE A 65 1.98 -17.33 -0.61
CA ILE A 65 0.81 -17.28 0.30
C ILE A 65 0.11 -15.92 0.25
N ASP A 66 0.85 -14.83 0.01
CA ASP A 66 0.33 -13.46 -0.09
C ASP A 66 -0.45 -13.01 1.18
N SER A 67 0.13 -13.29 2.34
CA SER A 67 -0.54 -13.09 3.64
C SER A 67 -0.10 -11.86 4.41
N ASN A 68 0.67 -10.96 3.79
CA ASN A 68 1.05 -9.67 4.38
C ASN A 68 0.47 -8.56 3.52
N GLY A 69 -0.28 -7.65 4.14
CA GLY A 69 -0.93 -6.57 3.43
C GLY A 69 -1.79 -5.73 4.36
N LYS A 70 -2.71 -5.00 3.73
CA LYS A 70 -3.73 -4.19 4.38
C LYS A 70 -5.07 -4.86 4.16
N TYR A 71 -5.74 -5.23 5.23
CA TYR A 71 -6.92 -6.08 5.14
C TYR A 71 -8.13 -5.44 5.78
N TYR A 72 -9.28 -5.78 5.23
CA TYR A 72 -10.60 -5.43 5.73
C TYR A 72 -11.38 -6.73 5.89
N TYR A 73 -11.60 -7.13 7.14
CA TYR A 73 -12.40 -8.32 7.44
C TYR A 73 -13.85 -7.88 7.60
N ILE A 74 -14.73 -8.52 6.84
CA ILE A 74 -16.17 -8.33 6.94
C ILE A 74 -16.76 -9.55 7.61
N LYS A 75 -17.37 -9.36 8.78
CA LYS A 75 -18.09 -10.39 9.53
C LYS A 75 -19.59 -10.19 9.33
N ASP A 76 -20.23 -11.11 8.60
CA ASP A 76 -21.67 -11.18 8.35
C ASP A 76 -22.20 -12.46 9.03
N GLY A 77 -22.73 -12.33 10.26
CA GLY A 77 -23.04 -13.47 11.11
C GLY A 77 -21.79 -14.30 11.43
N ASP A 78 -21.80 -15.58 11.06
CA ASP A 78 -20.66 -16.50 11.23
C ASP A 78 -19.67 -16.48 10.07
N VAL A 79 -20.00 -15.77 8.99
CA VAL A 79 -19.15 -15.70 7.78
C VAL A 79 -18.17 -14.54 7.91
N ILE A 80 -16.87 -14.86 7.79
CA ILE A 80 -15.79 -13.87 7.76
C ILE A 80 -15.15 -13.93 6.39
N TRP A 81 -15.05 -12.80 5.69
CA TRP A 81 -14.47 -12.70 4.37
C TRP A 81 -13.76 -11.36 4.14
N ASN A 82 -13.01 -11.24 3.04
CA ASN A 82 -12.25 -10.04 2.69
C ASN A 82 -12.52 -9.64 1.24
N PRO A 83 -12.52 -8.34 0.89
CA PRO A 83 -12.71 -7.88 -0.49
C PRO A 83 -11.70 -8.45 -1.49
N GLY A 84 -10.43 -8.62 -1.08
CA GLY A 84 -9.39 -9.27 -1.87
C GLY A 84 -9.31 -10.79 -1.72
N THR A 85 -10.24 -11.43 -1.00
CA THR A 85 -10.29 -12.86 -0.63
C THR A 85 -9.21 -13.32 0.36
N MET A 86 -8.02 -12.75 0.32
CA MET A 86 -6.99 -13.00 1.33
C MET A 86 -7.16 -12.01 2.50
N PRO A 87 -6.75 -12.37 3.71
CA PRO A 87 -6.11 -13.63 4.09
C PRO A 87 -7.09 -14.72 4.54
N SER A 88 -8.41 -14.44 4.66
CA SER A 88 -9.39 -15.41 5.15
C SER A 88 -9.56 -16.62 4.23
N ARG A 89 -9.34 -16.44 2.93
CA ARG A 89 -9.58 -17.43 1.87
C ARG A 89 -11.02 -17.93 1.82
N THR A 90 -11.94 -17.18 2.39
CA THR A 90 -13.37 -17.51 2.29
C THR A 90 -13.82 -17.33 0.86
N PRO A 91 -14.40 -18.35 0.22
CA PRO A 91 -14.92 -18.21 -1.13
C PRO A 91 -15.99 -17.13 -1.20
N VAL A 92 -15.86 -16.23 -2.15
CA VAL A 92 -16.82 -15.15 -2.45
C VAL A 92 -17.75 -15.56 -3.60
N ASP A 93 -18.90 -14.93 -3.71
CA ASP A 93 -19.88 -15.23 -4.74
C ASP A 93 -19.51 -14.57 -6.08
N SER A 94 -18.85 -13.41 -6.03
CA SER A 94 -18.23 -12.74 -7.17
C SER A 94 -16.91 -12.10 -6.77
N TYR A 95 -15.98 -12.00 -7.72
CA TYR A 95 -14.68 -11.38 -7.52
C TYR A 95 -14.19 -10.72 -8.78
N GLU A 96 -13.74 -9.50 -8.65
CA GLU A 96 -13.03 -8.76 -9.68
C GLU A 96 -11.96 -7.86 -9.03
N CYS A 97 -10.75 -7.92 -9.56
CA CYS A 97 -9.70 -6.96 -9.23
C CYS A 97 -9.32 -6.18 -10.49
N ARG A 98 -9.33 -4.86 -10.42
CA ARG A 98 -8.97 -3.94 -11.50
C ARG A 98 -7.69 -3.22 -11.14
N HIS A 99 -6.63 -3.48 -11.87
CA HIS A 99 -5.37 -2.73 -11.77
C HIS A 99 -5.34 -1.65 -12.84
N GLY A 100 -5.43 -0.39 -12.39
CA GLY A 100 -5.29 0.79 -13.22
C GLY A 100 -3.95 1.50 -13.00
N MET A 101 -3.79 2.66 -13.60
CA MET A 101 -2.58 3.46 -13.49
C MET A 101 -2.51 4.18 -12.14
N GLY A 102 -1.73 3.60 -11.22
CA GLY A 102 -1.53 4.13 -9.87
C GLY A 102 -2.68 3.84 -8.88
N TYR A 103 -3.62 2.97 -9.23
CA TYR A 103 -4.68 2.53 -8.34
C TYR A 103 -5.06 1.07 -8.55
N SER A 104 -5.73 0.48 -7.57
CA SER A 104 -6.33 -0.84 -7.67
C SER A 104 -7.72 -0.82 -7.05
N ARG A 105 -8.65 -1.55 -7.67
CA ARG A 105 -10.03 -1.68 -7.20
C ARG A 105 -10.40 -3.15 -7.06
N PHE A 106 -11.02 -3.48 -5.93
CA PHE A 106 -11.52 -4.83 -5.64
C PHE A 106 -13.03 -4.75 -5.50
N ILE A 107 -13.73 -5.53 -6.31
CA ILE A 107 -15.19 -5.65 -6.28
C ILE A 107 -15.52 -7.10 -6.03
N SER A 108 -16.10 -7.39 -4.89
CA SER A 108 -16.43 -8.76 -4.52
C SER A 108 -17.74 -8.79 -3.72
N SER A 109 -18.45 -9.90 -3.79
CA SER A 109 -19.70 -10.06 -3.04
C SER A 109 -19.76 -11.39 -2.32
N LYS A 110 -20.46 -11.38 -1.18
CA LYS A 110 -20.77 -12.56 -0.39
C LYS A 110 -22.15 -12.41 0.25
N ASN A 111 -23.01 -13.42 0.07
CA ASN A 111 -24.35 -13.48 0.68
C ASN A 111 -25.20 -12.20 0.40
N GLY A 112 -25.09 -11.61 -0.80
CA GLY A 112 -25.80 -10.39 -1.17
C GLY A 112 -25.22 -9.10 -0.58
N LEU A 113 -24.09 -9.13 0.10
CA LEU A 113 -23.30 -7.95 0.48
C LEU A 113 -22.17 -7.78 -0.51
N GLU A 114 -22.07 -6.60 -1.14
CA GLU A 114 -20.96 -6.22 -2.03
C GLU A 114 -19.99 -5.32 -1.28
N ALA A 115 -18.70 -5.55 -1.51
CA ALA A 115 -17.62 -4.68 -1.09
C ALA A 115 -16.88 -4.15 -2.34
N ASN A 116 -16.77 -2.83 -2.44
CA ASN A 116 -15.98 -2.14 -3.46
C ASN A 116 -14.89 -1.33 -2.78
N LEU A 117 -13.66 -1.84 -2.84
CA LEU A 117 -12.47 -1.24 -2.23
C LEU A 117 -11.61 -0.61 -3.31
N LEU A 118 -11.46 0.71 -3.26
CA LEU A 118 -10.52 1.47 -4.10
C LEU A 118 -9.29 1.85 -3.27
N ALA A 119 -8.11 1.43 -3.73
CA ALA A 119 -6.82 1.77 -3.12
C ALA A 119 -5.98 2.61 -4.10
N PHE A 120 -5.51 3.78 -3.67
CA PHE A 120 -4.61 4.64 -4.45
C PHE A 120 -3.78 5.57 -3.57
N VAL A 121 -2.73 6.14 -4.15
CA VAL A 121 -1.91 7.17 -3.53
C VAL A 121 -2.14 8.48 -4.29
N PRO A 122 -2.60 9.56 -3.65
CA PRO A 122 -2.74 10.87 -4.29
C PRO A 122 -1.40 11.39 -4.82
N VAL A 123 -1.42 12.18 -5.89
CA VAL A 123 -0.21 12.65 -6.59
C VAL A 123 0.73 13.46 -5.69
N ASP A 124 0.18 14.22 -4.76
CA ASP A 124 0.89 15.23 -3.96
C ASP A 124 0.67 15.06 -2.44
N ALA A 125 0.45 13.82 -1.99
CA ALA A 125 0.21 13.54 -0.58
C ALA A 125 1.00 12.31 -0.09
N SER A 126 1.45 12.39 1.16
CA SER A 126 2.19 11.30 1.80
C SER A 126 1.24 10.32 2.50
N CYS A 127 0.23 9.83 1.78
CA CYS A 127 -0.69 8.82 2.28
C CYS A 127 -1.23 7.92 1.17
N GLU A 128 -1.68 6.75 1.57
CA GLU A 128 -2.54 5.87 0.78
C GLU A 128 -3.98 6.02 1.23
N ILE A 129 -4.89 6.16 0.28
CA ILE A 129 -6.34 6.19 0.50
C ILE A 129 -6.92 4.85 0.14
N ASN A 130 -7.69 4.28 1.07
CA ASN A 130 -8.47 3.07 0.86
C ASN A 130 -9.94 3.42 1.10
N LYS A 131 -10.69 3.62 0.01
CA LYS A 131 -12.12 3.91 0.04
C LYS A 131 -12.89 2.60 -0.10
N LEU A 132 -13.60 2.20 0.95
CA LEU A 132 -14.43 1.00 0.99
C LEU A 132 -15.90 1.40 0.95
N VAL A 133 -16.64 0.89 -0.04
CA VAL A 133 -18.10 1.01 -0.12
C VAL A 133 -18.70 -0.37 0.08
N LEU A 134 -19.57 -0.50 1.07
CA LEU A 134 -20.34 -1.72 1.35
C LEU A 134 -21.80 -1.49 0.94
N THR A 135 -22.35 -2.38 0.11
CA THR A 135 -23.72 -2.26 -0.40
C THR A 135 -24.49 -3.55 -0.13
N ASN A 136 -25.64 -3.41 0.52
CA ASN A 136 -26.56 -4.53 0.75
C ASN A 136 -27.50 -4.71 -0.45
N HIS A 137 -27.23 -5.70 -1.29
CA HIS A 137 -28.09 -6.08 -2.41
C HIS A 137 -29.14 -7.15 -2.05
N SER A 138 -29.17 -7.60 -0.81
CA SER A 138 -30.18 -8.53 -0.33
C SER A 138 -31.51 -7.82 -0.04
N ASN A 139 -32.56 -8.58 0.19
CA ASN A 139 -33.87 -8.08 0.58
C ASN A 139 -34.08 -8.06 2.10
N GLN A 140 -33.02 -8.23 2.90
CA GLN A 140 -33.04 -8.24 4.36
C GLN A 140 -32.01 -7.26 4.91
N GLU A 141 -32.32 -6.73 6.09
CA GLU A 141 -31.34 -5.97 6.87
C GLU A 141 -30.10 -6.81 7.20
N LYS A 142 -28.92 -6.21 7.09
CA LYS A 142 -27.63 -6.88 7.38
C LYS A 142 -26.87 -6.15 8.49
N PRO A 143 -26.84 -6.70 9.69
CA PRO A 143 -25.88 -6.30 10.70
C PRO A 143 -24.52 -6.93 10.36
N ILE A 144 -23.48 -6.10 10.25
CA ILE A 144 -22.11 -6.52 9.96
C ILE A 144 -21.12 -5.84 10.88
N SER A 145 -20.01 -6.51 11.13
CA SER A 145 -18.85 -5.89 11.79
C SER A 145 -17.67 -5.86 10.80
N LEU A 146 -17.12 -4.68 10.59
CA LEU A 146 -15.95 -4.46 9.78
C LEU A 146 -14.73 -4.29 10.68
N PHE A 147 -13.64 -5.00 10.36
CA PHE A 147 -12.35 -4.84 11.03
C PHE A 147 -11.29 -4.47 10.00
N SER A 148 -10.66 -3.32 10.17
CA SER A 148 -9.46 -2.98 9.40
C SER A 148 -8.21 -3.62 10.02
N TYR A 149 -7.15 -3.80 9.24
CA TYR A 149 -5.89 -4.32 9.75
C TYR A 149 -4.72 -3.84 8.92
N VAL A 150 -3.76 -3.21 9.59
CA VAL A 150 -2.41 -2.96 9.09
C VAL A 150 -1.38 -3.33 10.15
N GLU A 151 -0.26 -3.91 9.75
CA GLU A 151 0.84 -4.24 10.65
C GLU A 151 2.01 -3.29 10.37
N PHE A 152 2.42 -2.52 11.39
CA PHE A 152 3.50 -1.55 11.21
C PHE A 152 4.87 -2.23 11.23
N CYS A 153 5.72 -1.79 10.31
CA CYS A 153 7.15 -2.03 10.35
C CYS A 153 7.82 -0.96 11.23
N LEU A 154 8.86 -1.32 11.97
CA LEU A 154 9.66 -0.37 12.73
C LEU A 154 10.72 0.29 11.82
N TRP A 155 10.32 0.72 10.65
CA TRP A 155 11.04 1.43 9.59
C TRP A 155 12.08 0.60 8.83
N ASN A 156 12.95 -0.15 9.50
CA ASN A 156 13.98 -0.94 8.84
C ASN A 156 13.45 -2.32 8.43
N ALA A 157 13.22 -2.50 7.14
CA ALA A 157 12.65 -3.72 6.60
C ALA A 157 13.58 -4.94 6.73
N VAL A 158 14.89 -4.75 6.69
CA VAL A 158 15.86 -5.86 6.83
C VAL A 158 15.89 -6.36 8.26
N ASP A 159 15.91 -5.45 9.22
CA ASP A 159 15.86 -5.79 10.64
C ASP A 159 14.53 -6.47 10.99
N ASP A 160 13.42 -6.02 10.38
CA ASP A 160 12.12 -6.65 10.55
C ASP A 160 12.10 -8.10 10.05
N MET A 161 12.71 -8.38 8.91
CA MET A 161 12.79 -9.74 8.36
C MET A 161 13.65 -10.68 9.24
N THR A 162 14.62 -10.14 9.94
CA THR A 162 15.55 -10.88 10.81
C THR A 162 15.18 -10.85 12.29
N ASN A 163 14.09 -10.16 12.65
CA ASN A 163 13.68 -9.90 14.04
C ASN A 163 14.63 -9.01 14.86
N PHE A 164 15.65 -8.41 14.25
CA PHE A 164 16.56 -7.49 14.97
C PHE A 164 15.86 -6.22 15.43
N GLN A 165 14.79 -5.80 14.81
CA GLN A 165 14.00 -4.64 15.23
C GLN A 165 13.57 -4.73 16.70
N ARG A 166 13.21 -5.90 17.17
CA ARG A 166 12.83 -6.14 18.58
C ARG A 166 13.91 -5.73 19.59
N ASN A 167 15.17 -5.70 19.14
CA ASN A 167 16.31 -5.35 19.98
C ASN A 167 16.82 -3.92 19.76
N LEU A 168 16.48 -3.33 18.60
CA LEU A 168 17.04 -2.04 18.17
C LEU A 168 16.06 -0.89 18.24
N SER A 169 14.76 -1.17 18.23
CA SER A 169 13.72 -0.14 18.22
C SER A 169 12.50 -0.58 19.01
N THR A 170 11.83 0.39 19.61
CA THR A 170 10.56 0.17 20.31
C THR A 170 9.48 0.93 19.57
N GLY A 171 8.48 0.20 19.09
CA GLY A 171 7.27 0.79 18.52
C GLY A 171 6.34 1.25 19.64
N GLU A 172 5.88 2.47 19.53
CA GLU A 172 4.90 3.05 20.43
C GLU A 172 3.70 3.53 19.63
N VAL A 173 2.51 3.37 20.20
CA VAL A 173 1.27 3.81 19.59
C VAL A 173 0.61 4.87 20.43
N GLU A 174 -0.02 5.83 19.77
CA GLU A 174 -0.90 6.82 20.38
C GLU A 174 -2.26 6.73 19.69
N ILE A 175 -3.33 6.97 20.42
CA ILE A 175 -4.70 6.83 19.91
C ILE A 175 -5.44 8.11 20.14
N GLU A 176 -6.07 8.65 19.11
CA GLU A 176 -6.90 9.85 19.17
C GLU A 176 -8.15 9.65 18.29
N GLY A 177 -9.31 9.44 18.93
CA GLY A 177 -10.53 9.10 18.21
C GLY A 177 -10.38 7.82 17.38
N SER A 178 -10.58 7.91 16.07
CA SER A 178 -10.39 6.83 15.12
C SER A 178 -8.97 6.77 14.52
N THR A 179 -8.02 7.53 15.05
CA THR A 179 -6.65 7.58 14.52
C THR A 179 -5.69 6.87 15.44
N ILE A 180 -4.92 5.95 14.86
CA ILE A 180 -3.84 5.20 15.54
C ILE A 180 -2.53 5.67 14.93
N TYR A 181 -1.69 6.31 15.75
CA TYR A 181 -0.35 6.79 15.38
C TYR A 181 0.69 5.79 15.82
N HIS A 182 1.71 5.63 14.98
CA HIS A 182 2.86 4.76 15.26
C HIS A 182 4.15 5.53 15.09
N LYS A 183 4.95 5.53 16.14
CA LYS A 183 6.31 6.11 16.19
C LYS A 183 7.30 5.08 16.72
N THR A 184 8.58 5.32 16.53
CA THR A 184 9.63 4.50 17.13
C THR A 184 10.50 5.33 18.06
N GLU A 185 10.77 4.75 19.22
CA GLU A 185 11.64 5.32 20.24
C GLU A 185 12.76 4.32 20.58
N TYR A 186 13.54 4.53 21.59
CA TYR A 186 14.68 3.74 21.99
C TYR A 186 15.90 4.05 21.09
N ARG A 187 16.55 3.09 20.42
CA ARG A 187 17.77 3.34 19.63
C ARG A 187 17.48 4.06 18.32
N GLU A 188 16.40 3.68 17.65
CA GLU A 188 15.94 4.29 16.40
C GLU A 188 14.92 5.40 16.71
N ARG A 189 15.38 6.42 17.42
CA ARG A 189 14.55 7.61 17.66
C ARG A 189 14.42 8.42 16.39
N ARG A 190 13.18 8.62 15.95
CA ARG A 190 12.87 9.33 14.72
C ARG A 190 11.94 10.51 14.99
N ASN A 191 12.01 11.51 14.13
CA ASN A 191 11.08 12.64 14.11
C ASN A 191 9.88 12.39 13.19
N HIS A 192 9.87 11.27 12.49
CA HIS A 192 8.77 10.85 11.66
C HIS A 192 7.89 9.78 12.34
N TYR A 193 6.66 9.72 11.86
CA TYR A 193 5.67 8.75 12.34
C TYR A 193 4.72 8.37 11.20
N SER A 194 4.01 7.28 11.37
CA SER A 194 2.89 6.90 10.51
C SER A 194 1.58 6.92 11.29
N PHE A 195 0.47 6.97 10.57
CA PHE A 195 -0.85 6.88 11.18
C PHE A 195 -1.80 6.09 10.28
N PHE A 196 -2.79 5.47 10.90
CA PHE A 196 -3.89 4.83 10.21
C PHE A 196 -5.21 5.29 10.84
N THR A 197 -6.13 5.78 10.02
CA THR A 197 -7.39 6.36 10.48
C THR A 197 -8.55 5.99 9.57
N VAL A 198 -9.76 6.22 10.05
CA VAL A 198 -11.01 6.12 9.27
C VAL A 198 -11.90 7.32 9.56
N ASN A 199 -12.67 7.76 8.57
CA ASN A 199 -13.61 8.88 8.68
C ASN A 199 -14.97 8.49 9.33
N ALA A 200 -14.94 7.58 10.29
CA ALA A 200 -16.13 7.12 11.01
C ALA A 200 -15.85 6.94 12.49
N ASP A 201 -16.90 6.98 13.30
CA ASP A 201 -16.82 6.54 14.68
C ASP A 201 -16.53 5.03 14.73
N ILE A 202 -15.67 4.63 15.65
CA ILE A 202 -15.28 3.24 15.84
C ILE A 202 -15.90 2.65 17.09
N ASN A 203 -16.30 1.38 17.03
CA ASN A 203 -16.83 0.63 18.17
C ASN A 203 -15.72 0.02 19.04
N GLY A 204 -14.52 -0.14 18.46
CA GLY A 204 -13.36 -0.65 19.15
C GLY A 204 -12.09 -0.55 18.30
N PHE A 205 -10.97 -0.84 18.92
CA PHE A 205 -9.66 -0.88 18.27
C PHE A 205 -8.77 -1.92 18.93
N ASP A 206 -7.74 -2.35 18.20
CA ASP A 206 -6.59 -3.07 18.74
C ASP A 206 -5.31 -2.57 18.11
N THR A 207 -4.26 -2.44 18.92
CA THR A 207 -2.93 -2.07 18.44
C THR A 207 -1.87 -3.14 18.78
N SER A 208 -2.22 -4.14 19.56
CA SER A 208 -1.39 -5.32 19.83
C SER A 208 -1.74 -6.44 18.85
N ARG A 209 -0.74 -6.91 18.10
CA ARG A 209 -0.92 -8.01 17.14
C ARG A 209 -1.40 -9.30 17.82
N ASP A 210 -0.81 -9.62 18.96
CA ASP A 210 -1.11 -10.88 19.66
C ASP A 210 -2.52 -10.89 20.25
N ASP A 211 -3.03 -9.72 20.68
CA ASP A 211 -4.41 -9.60 21.19
C ASP A 211 -5.42 -9.65 20.05
N PHE A 212 -5.12 -9.03 18.90
CA PHE A 212 -6.02 -9.04 17.75
C PHE A 212 -6.06 -10.41 17.04
N LEU A 213 -4.88 -10.97 16.70
CA LEU A 213 -4.81 -12.25 15.98
C LEU A 213 -5.11 -13.46 16.87
N GLY A 214 -4.72 -13.39 18.12
CA GLY A 214 -4.68 -14.54 19.03
C GLY A 214 -3.31 -15.20 19.05
N ARG A 215 -2.91 -15.69 20.20
CA ARG A 215 -1.60 -16.32 20.41
C ARG A 215 -1.49 -17.60 19.59
N GLY A 216 -0.49 -17.65 18.71
CA GLY A 216 -0.25 -18.81 17.84
C GLY A 216 -1.18 -18.91 16.64
N ASN A 217 -2.05 -17.91 16.45
CA ASN A 217 -2.93 -17.79 15.29
C ASN A 217 -2.29 -16.90 14.20
N GLY A 218 -2.83 -16.98 12.99
CA GLY A 218 -2.41 -16.18 11.83
C GLY A 218 -3.48 -15.18 11.37
N ASN A 219 -3.19 -14.49 10.28
CA ASN A 219 -4.07 -13.45 9.74
C ASN A 219 -5.38 -13.99 9.12
N ALA A 220 -5.51 -15.29 8.87
CA ALA A 220 -6.65 -15.84 8.13
C ALA A 220 -8.00 -15.54 8.83
N ILE A 221 -8.10 -15.84 10.10
CA ILE A 221 -9.29 -15.56 10.92
C ILE A 221 -8.79 -15.12 12.30
N PRO A 222 -8.57 -13.81 12.51
CA PRO A 222 -8.16 -13.28 13.80
C PRO A 222 -9.17 -13.57 14.90
N ASP A 223 -8.70 -13.80 16.13
CA ASP A 223 -9.57 -14.10 17.28
C ASP A 223 -10.52 -12.93 17.57
N ALA A 224 -10.08 -11.68 17.47
CA ALA A 224 -10.93 -10.49 17.62
C ALA A 224 -12.06 -10.46 16.57
N VAL A 225 -11.75 -10.76 15.31
CA VAL A 225 -12.76 -10.81 14.23
C VAL A 225 -13.74 -11.96 14.47
N LYS A 226 -13.25 -13.13 14.88
CA LYS A 226 -14.09 -14.28 15.22
C LYS A 226 -15.03 -13.97 16.38
N ALA A 227 -14.50 -13.32 17.42
CA ALA A 227 -15.30 -12.87 18.57
C ALA A 227 -16.30 -11.77 18.21
N GLY A 228 -16.02 -11.00 17.13
CA GLY A 228 -16.82 -9.83 16.75
C GLY A 228 -16.53 -8.60 17.59
N ALA A 229 -15.39 -8.55 18.29
CA ALA A 229 -15.03 -7.42 19.14
C ALA A 229 -13.52 -7.28 19.27
N CYS A 230 -13.02 -6.04 19.14
CA CYS A 230 -11.69 -5.66 19.55
C CYS A 230 -11.57 -5.60 21.08
N THR A 231 -10.34 -5.72 21.59
CA THR A 231 -10.07 -5.77 23.04
C THR A 231 -9.70 -4.41 23.63
N GLY A 232 -9.44 -3.40 22.80
CA GLY A 232 -8.92 -2.09 23.23
C GLY A 232 -7.44 -2.16 23.60
N SER A 233 -6.69 -3.11 23.04
CA SER A 233 -5.29 -3.32 23.36
C SER A 233 -4.41 -2.16 22.90
N VAL A 234 -3.42 -1.78 23.75
CA VAL A 234 -2.43 -0.77 23.43
C VAL A 234 -1.04 -1.41 23.43
N ALA A 235 -0.44 -1.52 22.24
CA ALA A 235 0.89 -2.10 22.10
C ALA A 235 1.97 -1.12 22.60
N SER A 236 2.90 -1.66 23.36
CA SER A 236 4.14 -0.98 23.72
C SER A 236 5.29 -1.94 23.44
N GLY A 237 6.10 -1.60 22.44
CA GLY A 237 7.28 -2.36 22.07
C GLY A 237 7.13 -3.15 20.78
N TRP A 238 6.60 -4.36 20.79
CA TRP A 238 6.65 -5.28 19.66
C TRP A 238 5.35 -5.41 18.91
N TYR A 239 5.47 -5.63 17.59
CA TYR A 239 4.34 -5.97 16.70
C TYR A 239 3.16 -5.01 16.79
N PRO A 240 3.40 -3.69 16.66
CA PRO A 240 2.30 -2.74 16.62
C PRO A 240 1.48 -2.94 15.35
N ILE A 241 0.17 -2.92 15.53
CA ILE A 241 -0.82 -2.94 14.45
C ILE A 241 -1.74 -1.73 14.58
N ALA A 242 -2.55 -1.49 13.56
CA ALA A 242 -3.75 -0.69 13.70
C ALA A 242 -4.93 -1.48 13.17
N SER A 243 -5.90 -1.69 14.03
CA SER A 243 -7.19 -2.29 13.70
C SER A 243 -8.31 -1.44 14.28
N HIS A 244 -9.33 -1.17 13.46
CA HIS A 244 -10.57 -0.52 13.85
C HIS A 244 -11.70 -1.53 13.75
N GLN A 245 -12.62 -1.51 14.71
CA GLN A 245 -13.91 -2.18 14.62
C GLN A 245 -14.99 -1.15 14.33
N ILE A 246 -15.81 -1.42 13.33
CA ILE A 246 -16.95 -0.58 12.93
C ILE A 246 -18.15 -1.50 12.73
N ASP A 247 -19.17 -1.33 13.56
CA ASP A 247 -20.41 -2.09 13.48
C ASP A 247 -21.43 -1.30 12.68
N LEU A 248 -21.98 -1.92 11.66
CA LEU A 248 -22.91 -1.31 10.71
C LEU A 248 -24.16 -2.16 10.58
N THR A 249 -25.29 -1.51 10.37
CA THR A 249 -26.54 -2.16 9.97
C THR A 249 -26.98 -1.54 8.64
N LEU A 250 -27.01 -2.35 7.57
CA LEU A 250 -27.37 -1.90 6.24
C LEU A 250 -28.77 -2.39 5.88
N GLN A 251 -29.66 -1.45 5.56
CA GLN A 251 -30.98 -1.76 5.01
C GLN A 251 -30.86 -2.31 3.58
N PRO A 252 -31.90 -3.02 3.05
CA PRO A 252 -31.92 -3.43 1.64
C PRO A 252 -31.70 -2.26 0.70
N GLY A 253 -30.70 -2.38 -0.19
CA GLY A 253 -30.29 -1.34 -1.14
C GLY A 253 -29.42 -0.22 -0.55
N GLU A 254 -29.15 -0.23 0.75
CA GLU A 254 -28.32 0.78 1.40
C GLU A 254 -26.83 0.55 1.10
N SER A 255 -26.10 1.65 0.91
CA SER A 255 -24.66 1.67 0.79
C SER A 255 -24.03 2.51 1.90
N ARG A 256 -22.93 2.03 2.45
CA ARG A 256 -22.09 2.76 3.41
C ARG A 256 -20.68 2.91 2.88
N GLU A 257 -20.19 4.13 2.94
CA GLU A 257 -18.86 4.50 2.51
C GLU A 257 -17.96 4.79 3.71
N LEU A 258 -16.74 4.26 3.65
CA LEU A 258 -15.69 4.44 4.65
C LEU A 258 -14.38 4.78 3.96
N ILE A 259 -13.70 5.81 4.44
CA ILE A 259 -12.43 6.30 3.91
C ILE A 259 -11.34 6.03 4.96
N PHE A 260 -10.43 5.13 4.63
CA PHE A 260 -9.26 4.85 5.46
C PHE A 260 -8.03 5.55 4.86
N LEU A 261 -7.21 6.15 5.72
CA LEU A 261 -5.95 6.78 5.36
C LEU A 261 -4.79 6.12 6.10
N LEU A 262 -3.80 5.64 5.34
CA LEU A 262 -2.51 5.24 5.88
C LEU A 262 -1.49 6.31 5.50
N GLY A 263 -1.04 7.10 6.46
CA GLY A 263 -0.21 8.26 6.21
C GLY A 263 1.18 8.19 6.85
N TYR A 264 2.07 9.02 6.31
CA TYR A 264 3.42 9.29 6.82
C TYR A 264 3.59 10.78 7.03
N CYS A 265 4.12 11.14 8.20
CA CYS A 265 4.44 12.52 8.55
C CYS A 265 5.85 12.60 9.13
N GLU A 266 6.48 13.74 8.93
CA GLU A 266 7.79 14.06 9.49
C GLU A 266 7.73 15.46 10.12
N ASN A 267 8.10 15.55 11.41
CA ASN A 267 8.18 16.80 12.13
C ASN A 267 9.60 17.33 12.06
N PRO A 268 9.82 18.67 12.08
CA PRO A 268 11.12 19.20 12.45
C PRO A 268 11.58 18.66 13.81
N GLU A 269 12.89 18.48 14.03
CA GLU A 269 13.39 17.90 15.29
C GLU A 269 12.94 18.70 16.52
N GLU A 270 12.92 20.04 16.41
CA GLU A 270 12.52 20.95 17.47
C GLU A 270 11.02 20.88 17.79
N GLU A 271 10.21 20.46 16.81
CA GLU A 271 8.75 20.38 16.88
C GLU A 271 8.25 18.95 16.98
N LYS A 272 9.13 18.00 17.29
CA LYS A 272 8.75 16.58 17.35
C LYS A 272 7.61 16.32 18.32
N TRP A 273 7.58 17.04 19.45
CA TRP A 273 6.69 16.79 20.56
C TRP A 273 5.69 17.94 20.75
N GLU A 274 4.42 17.64 20.89
CA GLU A 274 3.37 18.60 21.31
C GLU A 274 3.20 18.61 22.84
N ALA A 275 3.57 17.51 23.51
CA ALA A 275 3.61 17.37 24.97
C ALA A 275 4.69 16.32 25.32
N PRO A 276 5.10 16.17 26.59
CA PRO A 276 6.09 15.17 26.99
C PRO A 276 5.73 13.76 26.49
N ASN A 277 6.55 13.21 25.60
CA ASN A 277 6.38 11.91 24.92
C ASN A 277 5.15 11.79 24.01
N VAL A 278 4.43 12.86 23.72
CA VAL A 278 3.31 12.89 22.79
C VAL A 278 3.77 13.51 21.48
N ILE A 279 3.69 12.74 20.39
CA ILE A 279 4.15 13.19 19.06
C ILE A 279 3.28 14.36 18.56
N ASN A 280 3.89 15.33 17.91
CA ASN A 280 3.16 16.43 17.25
C ASN A 280 2.35 15.89 16.07
N LYS A 281 1.03 15.95 16.16
CA LYS A 281 0.07 15.39 15.21
C LYS A 281 -0.42 16.39 14.16
N ALA A 282 -0.03 17.66 14.27
CA ALA A 282 -0.52 18.72 13.38
C ALA A 282 -0.36 18.41 11.87
N PRO A 283 0.76 17.81 11.40
CA PRO A 283 0.87 17.41 10.00
C PRO A 283 -0.13 16.33 9.59
N ALA A 284 -0.40 15.37 10.47
CA ALA A 284 -1.38 14.31 10.22
C ALA A 284 -2.81 14.86 10.17
N HIS A 285 -3.16 15.76 11.09
CA HIS A 285 -4.48 16.42 11.08
C HIS A 285 -4.74 17.15 9.77
N LYS A 286 -3.77 17.92 9.26
CA LYS A 286 -3.89 18.58 7.95
C LYS A 286 -4.10 17.60 6.80
N LEU A 287 -3.44 16.44 6.85
CA LEU A 287 -3.59 15.42 5.83
C LEU A 287 -4.96 14.74 5.92
N MET A 288 -5.45 14.46 7.12
CA MET A 288 -6.79 13.90 7.36
C MET A 288 -7.90 14.86 6.92
N GLU A 289 -7.80 16.15 7.26
CA GLU A 289 -8.75 17.18 6.84
C GLU A 289 -8.87 17.30 5.31
N ARG A 290 -7.76 17.09 4.61
CA ARG A 290 -7.71 17.15 3.13
C ARG A 290 -8.49 16.02 2.47
N PHE A 291 -8.67 14.89 3.13
CA PHE A 291 -9.33 13.69 2.58
C PHE A 291 -10.46 13.17 3.47
N ALA A 292 -11.12 14.05 4.22
CA ALA A 292 -12.17 13.70 5.16
C ALA A 292 -13.48 13.28 4.48
N THR A 293 -13.75 13.77 3.27
CA THR A 293 -15.02 13.59 2.56
C THR A 293 -14.85 12.85 1.23
N ASP A 294 -15.92 12.22 0.78
CA ASP A 294 -15.97 11.56 -0.53
C ASP A 294 -15.64 12.49 -1.69
N GLU A 295 -16.13 13.73 -1.65
CA GLU A 295 -15.84 14.71 -2.70
C GLU A 295 -14.34 15.01 -2.80
N GLN A 296 -13.65 15.17 -1.67
CA GLN A 296 -12.21 15.39 -1.62
C GLN A 296 -11.43 14.18 -2.14
N VAL A 297 -11.87 12.97 -1.77
CA VAL A 297 -11.26 11.72 -2.25
C VAL A 297 -11.49 11.53 -3.75
N ARG A 298 -12.69 11.78 -4.24
CA ARG A 298 -12.99 11.75 -5.69
C ARG A 298 -12.11 12.73 -6.45
N LYS A 299 -12.02 13.97 -5.96
CA LYS A 299 -11.15 14.97 -6.59
C LYS A 299 -9.69 14.49 -6.66
N ALA A 300 -9.16 13.92 -5.56
CA ALA A 300 -7.80 13.40 -5.55
C ALA A 300 -7.60 12.22 -6.54
N PHE A 301 -8.62 11.41 -6.72
CA PHE A 301 -8.61 10.32 -7.70
C PHE A 301 -8.67 10.86 -9.14
N ASP A 302 -9.49 11.88 -9.39
CA ASP A 302 -9.55 12.57 -10.70
C ASP A 302 -8.20 13.25 -11.02
N ASP A 303 -7.55 13.88 -10.02
CA ASP A 303 -6.23 14.48 -10.16
C ASP A 303 -5.16 13.41 -10.51
N LEU A 304 -5.26 12.20 -9.96
CA LEU A 304 -4.39 11.07 -10.34
C LEU A 304 -4.61 10.65 -11.80
N HIS A 305 -5.85 10.56 -12.24
CA HIS A 305 -6.17 10.28 -13.65
C HIS A 305 -5.61 11.36 -14.57
N ALA A 306 -5.83 12.64 -14.23
CA ALA A 306 -5.34 13.77 -14.99
C ALA A 306 -3.79 13.77 -15.09
N TYR A 307 -3.10 13.41 -14.02
CA TYR A 307 -1.64 13.26 -14.01
C TYR A 307 -1.18 12.23 -15.07
N TRP A 308 -1.77 11.05 -15.08
CA TRP A 308 -1.42 10.00 -16.04
C TRP A 308 -1.82 10.36 -17.46
N ASP A 309 -2.98 11.02 -17.66
CA ASP A 309 -3.43 11.49 -18.96
C ASP A 309 -2.46 12.49 -19.57
N GLN A 310 -2.03 13.48 -18.79
CA GLN A 310 -1.04 14.48 -19.23
C GLN A 310 0.31 13.85 -19.57
N LEU A 311 0.74 12.88 -18.76
CA LEU A 311 2.00 12.19 -18.95
C LEU A 311 1.99 11.36 -20.24
N LEU A 312 0.98 10.52 -20.42
CA LEU A 312 0.87 9.61 -21.56
C LEU A 312 0.57 10.34 -22.87
N ALA A 313 -0.08 11.52 -22.84
CA ALA A 313 -0.35 12.31 -24.02
C ALA A 313 0.91 12.86 -24.72
N ARG A 314 2.07 12.83 -24.03
CA ARG A 314 3.35 13.28 -24.61
C ARG A 314 3.87 12.39 -25.75
N TYR A 315 3.43 11.14 -25.77
CA TYR A 315 3.80 10.17 -26.79
C TYR A 315 2.63 9.27 -27.13
N THR A 316 2.20 9.30 -28.38
CA THR A 316 1.05 8.52 -28.86
C THR A 316 1.35 7.84 -30.19
N VAL A 317 1.00 6.55 -30.28
CA VAL A 317 1.06 5.76 -31.50
C VAL A 317 -0.35 5.45 -31.96
N LYS A 318 -0.61 5.60 -33.25
CA LYS A 318 -1.87 5.18 -33.89
C LYS A 318 -1.57 4.15 -34.95
N SER A 319 -1.91 2.90 -34.70
CA SER A 319 -1.78 1.80 -35.66
C SER A 319 -3.15 1.14 -35.92
N GLN A 320 -3.19 0.24 -36.91
CA GLN A 320 -4.38 -0.55 -37.19
C GLN A 320 -4.61 -1.67 -36.15
N ASP A 321 -3.55 -2.05 -35.41
CA ASP A 321 -3.62 -3.08 -34.38
C ASP A 321 -3.93 -2.44 -33.01
N PRO A 322 -5.11 -2.70 -32.41
CA PRO A 322 -5.46 -2.17 -31.09
C PRO A 322 -4.54 -2.66 -29.98
N HIS A 323 -3.93 -3.85 -30.11
CA HIS A 323 -2.98 -4.34 -29.10
C HIS A 323 -1.70 -3.53 -29.09
N VAL A 324 -1.19 -3.13 -30.27
CA VAL A 324 -0.04 -2.23 -30.36
C VAL A 324 -0.38 -0.88 -29.75
N ASN A 325 -1.54 -0.30 -30.05
CA ASN A 325 -1.97 0.97 -29.46
C ASN A 325 -2.06 0.91 -27.94
N ARG A 326 -2.65 -0.16 -27.38
CA ARG A 326 -2.77 -0.40 -25.96
C ARG A 326 -1.39 -0.44 -25.27
N MET A 327 -0.51 -1.28 -25.80
CA MET A 327 0.81 -1.48 -25.18
C MET A 327 1.70 -0.23 -25.31
N ALA A 328 1.75 0.36 -26.52
CA ALA A 328 2.60 1.52 -26.77
C ALA A 328 2.14 2.79 -26.03
N ASN A 329 0.83 3.03 -25.95
CA ASN A 329 0.30 4.29 -25.41
C ASN A 329 0.07 4.24 -23.90
N ILE A 330 -0.06 3.03 -23.29
CA ILE A 330 -0.42 2.90 -21.88
C ILE A 330 0.58 2.02 -21.13
N TRP A 331 0.53 0.71 -21.34
CA TRP A 331 1.14 -0.24 -20.43
C TRP A 331 2.66 -0.25 -20.44
N ASN A 332 3.31 -0.13 -21.61
CA ASN A 332 4.77 -0.07 -21.66
C ASN A 332 5.29 1.20 -20.99
N GLN A 333 4.65 2.33 -21.22
CA GLN A 333 5.03 3.61 -20.61
C GLN A 333 4.80 3.58 -19.09
N TYR A 334 3.64 3.06 -18.66
CA TYR A 334 3.33 2.89 -17.24
C TYR A 334 4.36 2.01 -16.54
N GLN A 335 4.70 0.85 -17.11
CA GLN A 335 5.70 -0.05 -16.54
C GLN A 335 7.11 0.56 -16.50
N CYS A 336 7.50 1.30 -17.52
CA CYS A 336 8.78 2.01 -17.51
C CYS A 336 8.83 3.06 -16.40
N MET A 337 7.75 3.81 -16.19
CA MET A 337 7.64 4.77 -15.08
C MET A 337 7.70 4.09 -13.72
N ILE A 338 7.04 2.97 -13.55
CA ILE A 338 7.10 2.18 -12.32
C ILE A 338 8.53 1.69 -12.07
N THR A 339 9.20 1.14 -13.08
CA THR A 339 10.59 0.70 -12.98
C THR A 339 11.52 1.84 -12.56
N PHE A 340 11.32 3.04 -13.13
CA PHE A 340 12.06 4.23 -12.74
C PHE A 340 11.81 4.61 -11.28
N ASN A 341 10.54 4.73 -10.86
CA ASN A 341 10.18 5.15 -9.51
C ASN A 341 10.69 4.17 -8.45
N MET A 342 10.58 2.87 -8.72
CA MET A 342 11.01 1.83 -7.78
C MET A 342 12.50 1.54 -7.85
N SER A 343 13.18 1.95 -8.92
CA SER A 343 14.63 1.74 -9.14
C SER A 343 15.08 0.30 -8.88
N ARG A 344 14.19 -0.68 -9.09
CA ARG A 344 14.38 -2.10 -8.77
C ARG A 344 14.68 -2.39 -7.28
N SER A 345 14.56 -1.39 -6.41
CA SER A 345 14.81 -1.53 -4.98
C SER A 345 13.57 -1.88 -4.16
N ALA A 346 12.39 -1.68 -4.73
CA ALA A 346 11.12 -2.07 -4.14
C ALA A 346 10.44 -3.08 -5.06
N SER A 347 10.34 -4.32 -4.63
CA SER A 347 9.78 -5.42 -5.40
C SER A 347 8.96 -6.33 -4.51
N TYR A 348 8.05 -7.07 -5.10
CA TYR A 348 7.24 -8.05 -4.41
C TYR A 348 7.92 -9.43 -4.37
N TYR A 349 8.64 -9.80 -5.43
CA TYR A 349 9.20 -11.14 -5.62
C TYR A 349 10.71 -11.20 -5.51
N GLU A 350 11.40 -10.21 -6.08
CA GLU A 350 12.86 -10.23 -6.21
C GLU A 350 13.55 -9.78 -4.92
N SER A 351 14.65 -9.13 -5.02
CA SER A 351 15.52 -8.76 -3.89
C SER A 351 14.86 -7.84 -2.85
N GLY A 352 13.63 -7.41 -3.07
CA GLY A 352 12.90 -6.56 -2.15
C GLY A 352 13.63 -5.26 -1.85
N THR A 353 14.32 -5.22 -0.73
CA THR A 353 14.93 -4.00 -0.20
C THR A 353 16.45 -4.04 -0.14
N GLY A 354 17.06 -5.12 -0.59
CA GLY A 354 18.50 -5.35 -0.43
C GLY A 354 19.37 -4.92 -1.61
N ARG A 355 18.76 -4.50 -2.73
CA ARG A 355 19.46 -4.22 -3.98
C ARG A 355 19.79 -2.73 -4.08
N GLY A 356 21.08 -2.43 -4.27
CA GLY A 356 21.51 -1.10 -4.67
C GLY A 356 21.17 -0.79 -6.13
N MET A 357 21.20 0.48 -6.51
CA MET A 357 21.05 0.92 -7.90
C MET A 357 22.26 0.50 -8.72
N GLY A 358 22.05 -0.33 -9.75
CA GLY A 358 23.09 -0.62 -10.74
C GLY A 358 23.27 0.58 -11.68
N PHE A 359 24.51 1.01 -11.91
CA PHE A 359 24.81 2.13 -12.82
C PHE A 359 24.22 1.89 -14.22
N ARG A 360 24.58 0.77 -14.85
CA ARG A 360 24.08 0.40 -16.17
C ARG A 360 22.56 0.24 -16.20
N ASP A 361 22.00 -0.48 -15.22
CA ASP A 361 20.57 -0.78 -15.17
C ASP A 361 19.76 0.51 -15.05
N SER A 362 20.18 1.43 -14.20
CA SER A 362 19.51 2.72 -14.03
C SER A 362 19.58 3.57 -15.31
N CYS A 363 20.71 3.57 -16.01
CA CYS A 363 20.83 4.25 -17.31
C CYS A 363 19.93 3.63 -18.37
N GLN A 364 19.78 2.31 -18.40
CA GLN A 364 18.88 1.63 -19.34
C GLN A 364 17.41 1.91 -19.03
N ASP A 365 17.03 1.95 -17.77
CA ASP A 365 15.65 2.23 -17.34
C ASP A 365 15.21 3.63 -17.79
N LEU A 366 16.13 4.62 -17.83
CA LEU A 366 15.84 5.97 -18.33
C LEU A 366 15.39 5.99 -19.79
N LEU A 367 15.88 5.10 -20.63
CA LEU A 367 15.54 5.07 -22.06
C LEU A 367 14.03 4.81 -22.30
N GLY A 368 13.36 4.11 -21.39
CA GLY A 368 11.96 3.75 -21.52
C GLY A 368 10.99 4.91 -21.34
N PHE A 369 11.41 6.02 -20.72
CA PHE A 369 10.50 7.13 -20.38
C PHE A 369 11.12 8.53 -20.43
N VAL A 370 12.38 8.70 -20.84
CA VAL A 370 13.04 10.02 -20.92
C VAL A 370 12.21 11.05 -21.69
N HIS A 371 11.46 10.62 -22.68
CA HIS A 371 10.56 11.46 -23.47
C HIS A 371 9.30 11.91 -22.70
N LEU A 372 8.94 11.23 -21.61
CA LEU A 372 7.79 11.58 -20.77
C LEU A 372 8.15 12.61 -19.70
N ILE A 373 9.32 12.45 -19.06
CA ILE A 373 9.78 13.30 -17.94
C ILE A 373 11.27 13.65 -18.08
N PRO A 374 11.64 14.42 -19.11
CA PRO A 374 13.05 14.72 -19.40
C PRO A 374 13.78 15.41 -18.25
N GLU A 375 13.09 16.24 -17.47
CA GLU A 375 13.66 16.95 -16.32
C GLU A 375 14.12 15.94 -15.23
N ARG A 376 13.23 15.04 -14.82
CA ARG A 376 13.54 13.98 -13.82
C ARG A 376 14.57 12.98 -14.36
N ALA A 377 14.55 12.72 -15.66
CA ALA A 377 15.55 11.87 -16.29
C ALA A 377 16.95 12.55 -16.21
N ARG A 378 17.04 13.86 -16.45
CA ARG A 378 18.26 14.64 -16.29
C ARG A 378 18.78 14.61 -14.85
N GLU A 379 17.91 14.82 -13.86
CA GLU A 379 18.27 14.71 -12.43
C GLU A 379 18.84 13.33 -12.11
N ARG A 380 18.18 12.26 -12.53
CA ARG A 380 18.68 10.90 -12.33
C ARG A 380 20.04 10.63 -13.01
N ILE A 381 20.28 11.18 -14.18
CA ILE A 381 21.59 11.10 -14.86
C ILE A 381 22.66 11.76 -13.99
N LEU A 382 22.39 12.92 -13.42
CA LEU A 382 23.31 13.63 -12.54
C LEU A 382 23.57 12.85 -11.24
N ASP A 383 22.52 12.29 -10.62
CA ASP A 383 22.63 11.46 -9.42
C ASP A 383 23.51 10.22 -9.67
N ILE A 384 23.28 9.55 -10.81
CA ILE A 384 24.08 8.39 -11.20
C ILE A 384 25.53 8.81 -11.46
N ALA A 385 25.76 9.91 -12.16
CA ALA A 385 27.09 10.42 -12.44
C ALA A 385 27.85 10.81 -11.15
N ALA A 386 27.15 11.35 -10.16
CA ALA A 386 27.73 11.70 -8.87
C ALA A 386 28.24 10.50 -8.06
N THR A 387 27.87 9.28 -8.43
CA THR A 387 28.41 8.06 -7.82
C THR A 387 29.74 7.61 -8.39
N GLN A 388 30.29 8.31 -9.39
CA GLN A 388 31.56 8.00 -9.98
C GLN A 388 32.72 8.64 -9.17
N PHE A 389 33.73 7.86 -8.84
CA PHE A 389 34.96 8.36 -8.23
C PHE A 389 35.89 9.03 -9.28
N GLU A 390 36.82 9.88 -8.80
CA GLU A 390 37.82 10.56 -9.66
C GLU A 390 38.68 9.58 -10.46
N ASP A 391 38.94 8.38 -9.92
CA ASP A 391 39.66 7.31 -10.59
C ASP A 391 38.80 6.49 -11.58
N CYS A 392 37.64 6.99 -11.93
CA CYS A 392 36.65 6.34 -12.81
C CYS A 392 36.00 5.05 -12.25
N LEU A 393 36.19 4.71 -10.99
CA LEU A 393 35.47 3.62 -10.34
C LEU A 393 34.05 4.06 -9.99
N LEU A 394 33.11 3.13 -10.08
CA LEU A 394 31.72 3.35 -9.72
C LEU A 394 31.45 2.82 -8.32
N TYR A 395 30.83 3.65 -7.49
CA TYR A 395 30.50 3.30 -6.10
C TYR A 395 29.30 2.34 -5.99
N THR A 396 28.56 2.12 -7.05
CA THR A 396 27.40 1.22 -7.00
C THR A 396 27.85 -0.20 -6.69
N SER A 397 27.12 -0.89 -5.83
CA SER A 397 27.38 -2.31 -5.53
C SER A 397 27.40 -3.11 -6.83
N PRO A 398 28.59 -3.48 -7.33
CA PRO A 398 28.68 -4.14 -8.61
C PRO A 398 28.08 -5.54 -8.48
N SER A 399 27.41 -5.97 -9.53
CA SER A 399 27.09 -7.39 -9.63
C SER A 399 28.42 -8.19 -9.64
N PRO A 400 28.42 -9.46 -9.26
CA PRO A 400 29.62 -10.29 -9.35
C PRO A 400 30.31 -10.29 -10.74
N ARG A 401 29.53 -10.01 -11.80
CA ARG A 401 30.04 -9.88 -13.19
C ARG A 401 30.72 -8.54 -13.43
N ASP A 402 30.33 -7.49 -12.75
CA ASP A 402 30.97 -6.17 -12.92
C ASP A 402 32.32 -6.11 -12.19
N ARG A 403 32.49 -6.86 -11.09
CA ARG A 403 33.78 -7.01 -10.41
C ARG A 403 34.85 -7.70 -11.27
N GLN A 404 34.44 -8.54 -12.22
CA GLN A 404 35.39 -9.19 -13.12
C GLN A 404 35.86 -8.31 -14.27
N LYS A 405 35.12 -7.23 -14.60
CA LYS A 405 35.45 -6.30 -15.68
C LYS A 405 36.27 -5.09 -15.22
N SER A 406 36.34 -4.85 -13.93
CA SER A 406 37.09 -3.75 -13.32
C SER A 406 38.46 -4.16 -12.76
N ARG A 407 38.98 -5.32 -13.17
CA ARG A 407 40.35 -5.77 -12.89
C ARG A 407 41.18 -5.83 -14.15
#